data_816d10eae75dda13bef53fb20ddf7dc7
#
_entry.id   816d10eae75dda13bef53fb20ddf7dc7
#
_cell.length_a   1.000
_cell.length_b   1.000
_cell.length_c   1.000
_cell.angle_alpha   90.00
_cell.angle_beta   90.00
_cell.angle_gamma   90.00
#
_symmetry.space_group_name_H-M   'P 1'
#
loop_
_entity.id
_entity.type
_entity.pdbx_description
1 polymer ?
#
loop_
_entity_poly.entity_id
_entity_poly.type
_entity_poly.pdbx_seq_one_letter_code
_entity_poly.pdbx_strand_id
1 'polypeptide(L)'
;MAGGPGSYVFGAEEKKELMDVIEAGALFRYGTPGVDGFQGKVATFEKEMAEQLGHKHVVATNAGTSSLMACLAALGIGMGDEVIVPGYTFIASISTIIMMNAIPVLAEIDDSLTIDPDKIEELITPRTKAIVPVHMLGNPCKMDKIMEIAKKHNLAVIEDCCQAVGACYKGKACGTWGDLGAYSLNVFKTITTGDGGFVGCSDETLYERAFGFHDQGHKPSRMGVEVGNRSIVGINMRMNELSGAVALAQTRKLPTILKTLREKKALLKSQLQGLPGVGFRTVNDEGECGTLLTLLFDTKELAAKFCEKAGTSVIARSGWHVYNNMEQILDKKTWTDAHPFHQDERTYAKHMLPVTDDILERAVNISVGVVDKGLGAGTGININSTVDEINQVAANIREIILSL
;
A
#
# COMPACT_ATOMS: atom_id res chain seq x y z
N MET A 1 -8.73 -14.05 13.83
CA MET A 1 -9.34 -12.79 13.34
C MET A 1 -8.63 -12.43 12.06
N ALA A 2 -9.33 -12.00 11.01
CA ALA A 2 -8.69 -11.46 9.83
C ALA A 2 -8.16 -10.05 10.15
N GLY A 3 -6.97 -9.72 9.66
CA GLY A 3 -6.36 -8.41 9.90
C GLY A 3 -4.86 -8.38 9.67
N GLY A 4 -4.28 -7.20 9.77
CA GLY A 4 -2.84 -6.98 9.72
C GLY A 4 -2.20 -6.89 11.11
N PRO A 5 -0.86 -6.76 11.16
CA PRO A 5 -0.10 -6.75 12.40
C PRO A 5 -0.59 -5.72 13.43
N GLY A 6 -0.92 -4.51 12.98
CA GLY A 6 -1.42 -3.44 13.83
C GLY A 6 -2.67 -3.84 14.63
N SER A 7 -3.57 -4.64 14.02
CA SER A 7 -4.78 -5.13 14.69
C SER A 7 -4.47 -6.10 15.83
N TYR A 8 -3.43 -6.91 15.69
CA TYR A 8 -3.04 -7.92 16.69
C TYR A 8 -2.30 -7.32 17.89
N VAL A 9 -1.72 -6.12 17.75
CA VAL A 9 -0.99 -5.41 18.81
C VAL A 9 -1.76 -4.23 19.38
N PHE A 10 -3.03 -4.08 19.01
CA PHE A 10 -3.92 -3.04 19.50
C PHE A 10 -4.18 -3.25 21.00
N GLY A 11 -3.98 -2.23 21.85
CA GLY A 11 -4.03 -2.40 23.30
C GLY A 11 -4.07 -1.14 24.14
N ALA A 12 -3.29 -1.13 25.21
CA ALA A 12 -3.32 -0.11 26.25
C ALA A 12 -2.91 1.29 25.75
N GLU A 13 -1.98 1.36 24.81
CA GLU A 13 -1.47 2.61 24.27
C GLU A 13 -2.55 3.32 23.42
N GLU A 14 -3.22 2.58 22.53
CA GLU A 14 -4.34 3.12 21.76
C GLU A 14 -5.49 3.54 22.66
N LYS A 15 -5.81 2.73 23.69
CA LYS A 15 -6.84 3.07 24.67
C LYS A 15 -6.52 4.39 25.37
N LYS A 16 -5.26 4.58 25.79
CA LYS A 16 -4.84 5.82 26.46
C LYS A 16 -5.02 7.05 25.56
N GLU A 17 -4.47 7.00 24.33
CA GLU A 17 -4.56 8.13 23.41
C GLU A 17 -6.01 8.43 23.02
N LEU A 18 -6.87 7.41 22.88
CA LEU A 18 -8.31 7.59 22.63
C LEU A 18 -9.03 8.25 23.81
N MET A 19 -8.73 7.82 25.05
CA MET A 19 -9.36 8.38 26.25
C MET A 19 -9.04 9.87 26.40
N ASP A 20 -7.79 10.28 26.11
CA ASP A 20 -7.41 11.70 26.10
C ASP A 20 -8.33 12.55 25.20
N VAL A 21 -8.68 12.03 24.02
CA VAL A 21 -9.57 12.73 23.06
C VAL A 21 -11.02 12.72 23.54
N ILE A 22 -11.50 11.58 24.07
CA ILE A 22 -12.88 11.43 24.55
C ILE A 22 -13.13 12.35 25.75
N GLU A 23 -12.20 12.40 26.71
CA GLU A 23 -12.30 13.25 27.90
C GLU A 23 -12.24 14.73 27.54
N ALA A 24 -11.44 15.10 26.53
CA ALA A 24 -11.37 16.47 26.03
C ALA A 24 -12.62 16.90 25.23
N GLY A 25 -13.33 15.94 24.58
CA GLY A 25 -14.48 16.22 23.72
C GLY A 25 -14.15 16.92 22.40
N ALA A 26 -12.87 17.15 22.08
CA ALA A 26 -12.39 17.87 20.89
C ALA A 26 -12.08 16.88 19.76
N LEU A 27 -13.07 16.63 18.88
CA LEU A 27 -12.99 15.58 17.83
C LEU A 27 -12.42 16.08 16.50
N PHE A 28 -12.48 17.40 16.26
CA PHE A 28 -12.04 18.01 15.00
C PHE A 28 -10.53 18.15 14.98
N ARG A 29 -9.89 17.89 13.84
CA ARG A 29 -8.41 17.88 13.73
C ARG A 29 -7.73 19.23 13.92
N TYR A 30 -8.48 20.32 13.90
CA TYR A 30 -7.95 21.67 14.04
C TYR A 30 -8.34 22.29 15.39
N GLY A 31 -7.36 22.85 16.07
CA GLY A 31 -7.48 23.50 17.35
C GLY A 31 -6.10 24.00 17.80
N THR A 32 -6.08 24.71 18.90
CA THR A 32 -4.82 25.11 19.55
C THR A 32 -4.53 24.12 20.69
N PRO A 33 -3.41 23.38 20.66
CA PRO A 33 -3.07 22.44 21.72
C PRO A 33 -3.12 23.08 23.10
N GLY A 34 -3.83 22.43 24.04
CA GLY A 34 -4.04 22.90 25.39
C GLY A 34 -5.19 23.89 25.58
N VAL A 35 -5.81 24.44 24.51
CA VAL A 35 -7.01 25.26 24.57
C VAL A 35 -8.24 24.36 24.45
N ASP A 36 -9.23 24.56 25.31
CA ASP A 36 -10.48 23.77 25.36
C ASP A 36 -10.24 22.22 25.33
N GLY A 37 -9.13 21.80 25.93
CA GLY A 37 -8.76 20.39 26.00
C GLY A 37 -8.22 19.77 24.70
N PHE A 38 -8.09 20.53 23.60
CA PHE A 38 -7.60 20.01 22.31
C PHE A 38 -6.22 19.37 22.44
N GLN A 39 -6.09 18.12 21.97
CA GLN A 39 -4.89 17.30 22.13
C GLN A 39 -3.95 17.36 20.92
N GLY A 40 -4.46 17.63 19.72
CA GLY A 40 -3.70 17.67 18.47
C GLY A 40 -3.09 16.32 18.08
N LYS A 41 -3.86 15.23 18.25
CA LYS A 41 -3.38 13.86 17.97
C LYS A 41 -3.04 13.68 16.51
N VAL A 42 -3.86 14.21 15.58
CA VAL A 42 -3.58 14.14 14.13
C VAL A 42 -2.30 14.89 13.80
N ALA A 43 -2.14 16.13 14.29
CA ALA A 43 -0.93 16.92 14.01
C ALA A 43 0.34 16.28 14.60
N THR A 44 0.22 15.66 15.79
CA THR A 44 1.32 14.94 16.43
C THR A 44 1.68 13.68 15.64
N PHE A 45 0.67 12.92 15.17
CA PHE A 45 0.87 11.78 14.28
C PHE A 45 1.59 12.17 12.99
N GLU A 46 1.13 13.25 12.32
CA GLU A 46 1.75 13.75 11.09
C GLU A 46 3.22 14.08 11.30
N LYS A 47 3.53 14.75 12.41
CA LYS A 47 4.91 15.10 12.77
C LYS A 47 5.77 13.86 13.06
N GLU A 48 5.34 12.97 13.95
CA GLU A 48 6.12 11.79 14.35
C GLU A 48 6.31 10.83 13.15
N MET A 49 5.30 10.69 12.28
CA MET A 49 5.40 9.87 11.09
C MET A 49 6.34 10.49 10.04
N ALA A 50 6.31 11.81 9.85
CA ALA A 50 7.23 12.52 8.97
C ALA A 50 8.69 12.30 9.41
N GLU A 51 8.96 12.47 10.70
CA GLU A 51 10.28 12.23 11.29
C GLU A 51 10.73 10.78 11.12
N GLN A 52 9.84 9.81 11.36
CA GLN A 52 10.16 8.39 11.31
C GLN A 52 10.45 7.89 9.89
N LEU A 53 9.75 8.40 8.87
CA LEU A 53 9.93 8.02 7.47
C LEU A 53 10.93 8.92 6.72
N GLY A 54 11.28 10.09 7.25
CA GLY A 54 12.18 11.04 6.59
C GLY A 54 11.48 11.93 5.55
N HIS A 55 10.18 12.15 5.66
CA HIS A 55 9.46 13.18 4.91
C HIS A 55 9.61 14.54 5.59
N LYS A 56 9.48 15.63 4.82
CA LYS A 56 9.30 16.96 5.41
C LYS A 56 7.88 17.17 5.91
N HIS A 57 6.92 16.64 5.18
CA HIS A 57 5.49 16.84 5.42
C HIS A 57 4.73 15.53 5.33
N VAL A 58 3.75 15.38 6.21
CA VAL A 58 2.74 14.32 6.16
C VAL A 58 1.36 14.97 6.22
N VAL A 59 0.42 14.47 5.44
CA VAL A 59 -0.99 14.89 5.45
C VAL A 59 -1.85 13.67 5.76
N ALA A 60 -2.45 13.62 6.93
CA ALA A 60 -3.31 12.53 7.36
C ALA A 60 -4.67 12.57 6.64
N THR A 61 -5.07 11.46 6.07
CA THR A 61 -6.32 11.27 5.33
C THR A 61 -7.19 10.19 5.95
N ASN A 62 -8.44 10.12 5.53
CA ASN A 62 -9.40 9.14 6.05
C ASN A 62 -9.26 7.74 5.43
N ALA A 63 -8.43 7.56 4.40
CA ALA A 63 -8.17 6.27 3.76
C ALA A 63 -6.93 6.30 2.87
N GLY A 64 -6.31 5.14 2.59
CA GLY A 64 -5.24 5.04 1.60
C GLY A 64 -5.69 5.42 0.18
N THR A 65 -6.94 5.13 -0.18
CA THR A 65 -7.55 5.57 -1.44
C THR A 65 -7.55 7.11 -1.55
N SER A 66 -7.90 7.79 -0.47
CA SER A 66 -7.85 9.26 -0.38
C SER A 66 -6.42 9.80 -0.52
N SER A 67 -5.43 9.07 0.04
CA SER A 67 -4.01 9.42 -0.09
C SER A 67 -3.56 9.35 -1.55
N LEU A 68 -3.91 8.29 -2.28
CA LEU A 68 -3.60 8.14 -3.71
C LEU A 68 -4.26 9.24 -4.55
N MET A 69 -5.54 9.55 -4.30
CA MET A 69 -6.23 10.65 -4.99
C MET A 69 -5.57 12.00 -4.72
N ALA A 70 -5.17 12.26 -3.47
CA ALA A 70 -4.50 13.51 -3.10
C ALA A 70 -3.11 13.63 -3.77
N CYS A 71 -2.37 12.52 -3.94
CA CYS A 71 -1.12 12.51 -4.69
C CYS A 71 -1.32 12.83 -6.17
N LEU A 72 -2.31 12.20 -6.82
CA LEU A 72 -2.65 12.46 -8.22
C LEU A 72 -3.07 13.93 -8.42
N ALA A 73 -3.93 14.45 -7.55
CA ALA A 73 -4.38 15.85 -7.59
C ALA A 73 -3.23 16.84 -7.36
N ALA A 74 -2.31 16.54 -6.43
CA ALA A 74 -1.15 17.38 -6.16
C ALA A 74 -0.26 17.54 -7.39
N LEU A 75 -0.07 16.48 -8.15
CA LEU A 75 0.68 16.48 -9.41
C LEU A 75 -0.09 17.07 -10.60
N GLY A 76 -1.39 17.34 -10.44
CA GLY A 76 -2.24 17.87 -11.50
C GLY A 76 -2.61 16.83 -12.56
N ILE A 77 -2.57 15.54 -12.20
CA ILE A 77 -2.95 14.45 -13.10
C ILE A 77 -4.48 14.44 -13.23
N GLY A 78 -4.97 14.34 -14.46
CA GLY A 78 -6.40 14.45 -14.74
C GLY A 78 -6.80 13.96 -16.13
N MET A 79 -7.69 14.71 -16.77
CA MET A 79 -8.41 14.35 -18.00
C MET A 79 -7.50 13.80 -19.10
N GLY A 80 -7.57 12.49 -19.34
CA GLY A 80 -6.87 11.81 -20.44
C GLY A 80 -5.36 11.59 -20.22
N ASP A 81 -4.80 12.04 -19.11
CA ASP A 81 -3.42 11.70 -18.74
C ASP A 81 -3.28 10.20 -18.50
N GLU A 82 -2.17 9.62 -18.89
CA GLU A 82 -1.88 8.20 -18.65
C GLU A 82 -0.98 8.04 -17.43
N VAL A 83 -1.29 7.02 -16.61
CA VAL A 83 -0.54 6.66 -15.41
C VAL A 83 -0.21 5.17 -15.46
N ILE A 84 1.08 4.84 -15.46
CA ILE A 84 1.55 3.45 -15.47
C ILE A 84 1.47 2.87 -14.06
N VAL A 85 0.83 1.69 -13.93
CA VAL A 85 0.57 1.01 -12.66
C VAL A 85 0.65 -0.50 -12.87
N PRO A 86 1.18 -1.33 -11.91
CA PRO A 86 1.25 -2.78 -12.13
C PRO A 86 -0.13 -3.43 -12.20
N GLY A 87 -0.26 -4.51 -12.98
CA GLY A 87 -1.48 -5.32 -13.06
C GLY A 87 -1.75 -6.17 -11.80
N TYR A 88 -0.76 -6.31 -10.92
CA TYR A 88 -0.90 -6.90 -9.60
C TYR A 88 -0.79 -5.82 -8.53
N THR A 89 -1.91 -5.36 -8.04
CA THR A 89 -2.06 -4.38 -6.97
C THR A 89 -3.47 -4.42 -6.40
N PHE A 90 -3.69 -3.83 -5.21
CA PHE A 90 -5.05 -3.58 -4.74
C PHE A 90 -5.75 -2.60 -5.69
N ILE A 91 -7.02 -2.86 -5.99
CA ILE A 91 -7.79 -2.10 -6.99
C ILE A 91 -7.72 -0.58 -6.82
N ALA A 92 -7.51 -0.06 -5.59
CA ALA A 92 -7.43 1.38 -5.35
C ALA A 92 -6.29 2.07 -6.12
N SER A 93 -5.15 1.41 -6.36
CA SER A 93 -4.06 1.98 -7.16
C SER A 93 -4.48 2.27 -8.60
N ILE A 94 -5.42 1.46 -9.16
CA ILE A 94 -5.96 1.63 -10.50
C ILE A 94 -7.19 2.54 -10.48
N SER A 95 -8.14 2.29 -9.58
CA SER A 95 -9.42 3.01 -9.55
C SER A 95 -9.26 4.49 -9.23
N THR A 96 -8.27 4.89 -8.42
CA THR A 96 -8.02 6.31 -8.14
C THR A 96 -7.55 7.07 -9.37
N ILE A 97 -6.79 6.45 -10.26
CA ILE A 97 -6.42 7.04 -11.57
C ILE A 97 -7.69 7.34 -12.36
N ILE A 98 -8.61 6.37 -12.44
CA ILE A 98 -9.89 6.53 -13.13
C ILE A 98 -10.74 7.61 -12.47
N MET A 99 -10.83 7.62 -11.13
CA MET A 99 -11.58 8.64 -10.38
C MET A 99 -11.04 10.05 -10.59
N MET A 100 -9.77 10.21 -10.95
CA MET A 100 -9.16 11.48 -11.33
C MET A 100 -9.31 11.80 -12.82
N ASN A 101 -10.15 11.05 -13.56
CA ASN A 101 -10.35 11.16 -15.02
C ASN A 101 -9.09 10.86 -15.86
N ALA A 102 -8.11 10.19 -15.29
CA ALA A 102 -6.92 9.72 -15.96
C ALA A 102 -7.09 8.26 -16.43
N ILE A 103 -6.14 7.78 -17.23
CA ILE A 103 -6.16 6.47 -17.88
C ILE A 103 -5.07 5.58 -17.24
N PRO A 104 -5.42 4.47 -16.58
CA PRO A 104 -4.44 3.54 -16.07
C PRO A 104 -3.79 2.73 -17.20
N VAL A 105 -2.47 2.65 -17.21
CA VAL A 105 -1.70 1.80 -18.14
C VAL A 105 -1.13 0.64 -17.35
N LEU A 106 -1.69 -0.56 -17.54
CA LEU A 106 -1.29 -1.73 -16.75
C LEU A 106 0.06 -2.26 -17.22
N ALA A 107 0.98 -2.47 -16.27
CA ALA A 107 2.33 -2.98 -16.50
C ALA A 107 2.50 -4.39 -15.94
N GLU A 108 3.43 -5.15 -16.53
CA GLU A 108 3.89 -6.44 -16.02
C GLU A 108 4.57 -6.30 -14.66
N ILE A 109 4.59 -7.38 -13.92
CA ILE A 109 5.43 -7.57 -12.72
C ILE A 109 6.57 -8.53 -13.01
N ASP A 110 7.60 -8.52 -12.16
CA ASP A 110 8.63 -9.55 -12.15
C ASP A 110 8.43 -10.55 -10.98
N ASP A 111 9.41 -11.43 -10.76
CA ASP A 111 9.40 -12.45 -9.69
C ASP A 111 9.45 -11.87 -8.27
N SER A 112 9.64 -10.58 -8.12
CA SER A 112 9.48 -9.85 -6.85
C SER A 112 8.01 -9.56 -6.53
N LEU A 113 7.09 -9.77 -7.47
CA LEU A 113 5.69 -9.40 -7.44
C LEU A 113 5.48 -7.88 -7.34
N THR A 114 6.47 -7.09 -7.74
CA THR A 114 6.34 -5.63 -7.94
C THR A 114 6.47 -5.30 -9.43
N ILE A 115 6.14 -4.06 -9.80
CA ILE A 115 6.26 -3.64 -11.21
C ILE A 115 7.65 -3.97 -11.78
N ASP A 116 7.69 -4.57 -12.97
CA ASP A 116 8.95 -4.82 -13.69
C ASP A 116 9.45 -3.54 -14.33
N PRO A 117 10.56 -2.95 -13.85
CA PRO A 117 11.07 -1.71 -14.42
C PRO A 117 11.51 -1.86 -15.86
N ASP A 118 11.94 -3.05 -16.29
CA ASP A 118 12.40 -3.31 -17.66
C ASP A 118 11.22 -3.31 -18.67
N LYS A 119 9.96 -3.28 -18.17
CA LYS A 119 8.71 -3.22 -18.94
C LYS A 119 8.01 -1.86 -18.92
N ILE A 120 8.57 -0.86 -18.26
CA ILE A 120 7.94 0.46 -18.13
C ILE A 120 8.10 1.29 -19.41
N GLU A 121 9.30 1.34 -19.98
CA GLU A 121 9.58 2.25 -21.11
C GLU A 121 8.73 1.98 -22.35
N GLU A 122 8.40 0.71 -22.63
CA GLU A 122 7.56 0.34 -23.79
C GLU A 122 6.10 0.81 -23.66
N LEU A 123 5.68 1.19 -22.46
CA LEU A 123 4.32 1.67 -22.17
C LEU A 123 4.19 3.19 -22.23
N ILE A 124 5.30 3.92 -22.35
CA ILE A 124 5.33 5.37 -22.29
C ILE A 124 4.81 5.96 -23.63
N THR A 125 3.84 6.86 -23.51
CA THR A 125 3.30 7.64 -24.62
C THR A 125 3.42 9.15 -24.32
N PRO A 126 3.11 10.04 -25.26
CA PRO A 126 3.05 11.49 -25.00
C PRO A 126 2.03 11.90 -23.93
N ARG A 127 1.04 11.03 -23.62
CA ARG A 127 0.04 11.25 -22.56
C ARG A 127 0.49 10.78 -21.20
N THR A 128 1.56 9.99 -21.11
CA THR A 128 2.07 9.46 -19.83
C THR A 128 2.59 10.61 -18.96
N LYS A 129 2.10 10.70 -17.72
CA LYS A 129 2.46 11.73 -16.75
C LYS A 129 3.13 11.18 -15.50
N ALA A 130 2.78 9.94 -15.10
CA ALA A 130 3.32 9.37 -13.88
C ALA A 130 3.47 7.85 -13.96
N ILE A 131 4.30 7.34 -13.06
CA ILE A 131 4.40 5.93 -12.71
C ILE A 131 3.95 5.78 -11.25
N VAL A 132 3.12 4.76 -10.98
CA VAL A 132 2.71 4.38 -9.63
C VAL A 132 3.31 3.01 -9.30
N PRO A 133 4.58 2.93 -8.85
CA PRO A 133 5.13 1.70 -8.31
C PRO A 133 4.41 1.34 -7.01
N VAL A 134 3.98 0.08 -6.89
CA VAL A 134 3.33 -0.44 -5.70
C VAL A 134 4.29 -1.36 -4.97
N HIS A 135 4.62 -1.03 -3.72
CA HIS A 135 5.46 -1.86 -2.85
C HIS A 135 4.66 -3.05 -2.33
N MET A 136 4.38 -3.98 -3.25
CA MET A 136 3.37 -5.02 -3.06
C MET A 136 3.76 -6.01 -1.99
N LEU A 137 2.83 -6.29 -1.07
CA LEU A 137 3.03 -7.20 0.07
C LEU A 137 4.22 -6.80 0.96
N GLY A 138 4.51 -5.49 1.04
CA GLY A 138 5.60 -4.95 1.84
C GLY A 138 6.99 -5.09 1.24
N ASN A 139 7.13 -5.62 0.01
CA ASN A 139 8.39 -5.72 -0.72
C ASN A 139 8.65 -4.42 -1.49
N PRO A 140 9.79 -3.73 -1.30
CA PRO A 140 10.09 -2.52 -2.06
C PRO A 140 10.20 -2.81 -3.56
N CYS A 141 9.77 -1.87 -4.40
CA CYS A 141 10.09 -1.86 -5.82
C CYS A 141 11.59 -1.55 -6.04
N LYS A 142 12.13 -1.87 -7.21
CA LYS A 142 13.50 -1.48 -7.65
C LYS A 142 13.52 0.01 -7.97
N MET A 143 13.43 0.85 -6.91
CA MET A 143 13.20 2.29 -7.04
C MET A 143 14.30 3.05 -7.79
N ASP A 144 15.55 2.62 -7.69
CA ASP A 144 16.65 3.23 -8.44
C ASP A 144 16.44 3.16 -9.96
N LYS A 145 16.03 2.00 -10.48
CA LYS A 145 15.70 1.84 -11.91
C LYS A 145 14.46 2.64 -12.32
N ILE A 146 13.42 2.61 -11.48
CA ILE A 146 12.18 3.35 -11.76
C ILE A 146 12.45 4.86 -11.81
N MET A 147 13.22 5.39 -10.87
CA MET A 147 13.58 6.80 -10.83
C MET A 147 14.47 7.21 -12.02
N GLU A 148 15.35 6.32 -12.51
CA GLU A 148 16.14 6.56 -13.72
C GLU A 148 15.22 6.72 -14.96
N ILE A 149 14.25 5.82 -15.13
CA ILE A 149 13.25 5.88 -16.21
C ILE A 149 12.40 7.15 -16.08
N ALA A 150 11.87 7.43 -14.90
CA ALA A 150 11.06 8.61 -14.64
C ALA A 150 11.80 9.90 -14.97
N LYS A 151 13.05 10.02 -14.56
CA LYS A 151 13.90 11.17 -14.88
C LYS A 151 14.16 11.30 -16.39
N LYS A 152 14.46 10.20 -17.08
CA LYS A 152 14.72 10.17 -18.53
C LYS A 152 13.52 10.68 -19.33
N HIS A 153 12.30 10.33 -18.89
CA HIS A 153 11.07 10.65 -19.59
C HIS A 153 10.29 11.82 -18.98
N ASN A 154 10.85 12.49 -17.97
CA ASN A 154 10.21 13.59 -17.23
C ASN A 154 8.81 13.20 -16.68
N LEU A 155 8.73 12.02 -16.06
CA LEU A 155 7.53 11.49 -15.43
C LEU A 155 7.58 11.70 -13.93
N ALA A 156 6.42 11.98 -13.33
CA ALA A 156 6.26 11.97 -11.88
C ALA A 156 6.21 10.53 -11.32
N VAL A 157 6.56 10.35 -10.05
CA VAL A 157 6.49 9.05 -9.37
C VAL A 157 5.69 9.19 -8.09
N ILE A 158 4.58 8.43 -7.99
CA ILE A 158 3.80 8.26 -6.76
C ILE A 158 4.08 6.87 -6.23
N GLU A 159 4.77 6.76 -5.11
CA GLU A 159 4.98 5.46 -4.47
C GLU A 159 3.72 5.03 -3.72
N ASP A 160 3.09 3.93 -4.14
CA ASP A 160 2.02 3.31 -3.36
C ASP A 160 2.62 2.42 -2.27
N CYS A 161 2.72 2.99 -1.09
CA CYS A 161 3.21 2.36 0.13
C CYS A 161 2.08 1.80 1.02
N CYS A 162 0.85 1.66 0.51
CA CYS A 162 -0.30 1.21 1.30
C CYS A 162 -0.11 -0.17 1.94
N GLN A 163 0.80 -0.99 1.44
CA GLN A 163 1.16 -2.28 2.03
C GLN A 163 2.59 -2.31 2.59
N ALA A 164 3.27 -1.17 2.64
CA ALA A 164 4.71 -1.09 2.91
C ALA A 164 5.11 0.05 3.85
N VAL A 165 4.24 0.42 4.80
CA VAL A 165 4.58 1.45 5.80
C VAL A 165 5.81 1.02 6.59
N GLY A 166 6.89 1.80 6.51
CA GLY A 166 8.17 1.54 7.17
C GLY A 166 9.10 0.57 6.46
N ALA A 167 8.76 0.11 5.24
CA ALA A 167 9.72 -0.57 4.39
C ALA A 167 10.81 0.40 3.90
N CYS A 168 11.99 -0.15 3.60
CA CYS A 168 13.12 0.59 3.07
C CYS A 168 13.69 -0.10 1.82
N TYR A 169 14.23 0.69 0.89
CA TYR A 169 15.02 0.23 -0.23
C TYR A 169 16.36 0.95 -0.21
N LYS A 170 17.47 0.19 -0.20
CA LYS A 170 18.85 0.74 -0.12
C LYS A 170 19.03 1.78 0.99
N GLY A 171 18.45 1.49 2.17
CA GLY A 171 18.54 2.35 3.35
C GLY A 171 17.66 3.60 3.33
N LYS A 172 16.84 3.82 2.30
CA LYS A 172 15.91 4.94 2.17
C LYS A 172 14.47 4.43 2.28
N ALA A 173 13.64 5.09 3.09
CA ALA A 173 12.26 4.67 3.30
C ALA A 173 11.45 4.69 1.98
N CYS A 174 10.64 3.65 1.76
CA CYS A 174 9.66 3.64 0.68
C CYS A 174 8.67 4.79 0.85
N GLY A 175 8.32 5.46 -0.26
CA GLY A 175 7.51 6.68 -0.30
C GLY A 175 8.33 7.97 -0.29
N THR A 176 9.65 7.88 -0.11
CA THR A 176 10.55 9.04 -0.15
C THR A 176 11.42 9.10 -1.41
N TRP A 177 11.38 8.09 -2.27
CA TRP A 177 12.14 8.03 -3.52
C TRP A 177 11.53 8.88 -4.63
N GLY A 178 10.21 8.79 -4.79
CA GLY A 178 9.42 9.55 -5.75
C GLY A 178 9.06 10.96 -5.26
N ASP A 179 8.11 11.57 -5.96
CA ASP A 179 7.59 12.91 -5.64
C ASP A 179 6.67 12.90 -4.42
N LEU A 180 5.85 11.83 -4.29
CA LEU A 180 4.88 11.64 -3.22
C LEU A 180 4.80 10.15 -2.84
N GLY A 181 4.58 9.88 -1.57
CA GLY A 181 4.22 8.56 -1.04
C GLY A 181 2.77 8.54 -0.55
N ALA A 182 2.01 7.53 -0.97
CA ALA A 182 0.66 7.28 -0.48
C ALA A 182 0.64 6.07 0.46
N TYR A 183 -0.02 6.20 1.62
CA TYR A 183 0.00 5.19 2.67
C TYR A 183 -1.41 4.89 3.17
N SER A 184 -1.63 3.66 3.66
CA SER A 184 -2.89 3.21 4.22
C SER A 184 -2.73 2.73 5.66
N LEU A 185 -3.73 3.05 6.47
CA LEU A 185 -3.90 2.57 7.86
C LEU A 185 -5.16 1.71 8.00
N ASN A 186 -5.57 1.03 6.92
CA ASN A 186 -6.68 0.08 6.96
C ASN A 186 -6.36 -1.12 7.88
N VAL A 187 -7.40 -1.83 8.34
CA VAL A 187 -7.29 -2.95 9.30
C VAL A 187 -6.31 -4.05 8.91
N PHE A 188 -6.01 -4.23 7.61
CA PHE A 188 -5.06 -5.24 7.10
C PHE A 188 -3.61 -4.74 6.99
N LYS A 189 -3.32 -3.50 7.37
CA LYS A 189 -1.99 -2.90 7.18
C LYS A 189 -1.06 -3.16 8.36
N THR A 190 0.23 -2.86 8.16
CA THR A 190 1.29 -3.02 9.16
C THR A 190 0.95 -2.32 10.48
N ILE A 191 0.40 -1.11 10.38
CA ILE A 191 -0.23 -0.35 11.47
C ILE A 191 -1.62 0.09 11.00
N THR A 192 -2.55 0.31 11.95
CA THR A 192 -3.95 0.54 11.59
C THR A 192 -4.68 1.53 12.49
N THR A 193 -5.66 2.22 11.90
CA THR A 193 -6.70 2.97 12.61
C THR A 193 -8.11 2.43 12.34
N GLY A 194 -8.19 1.18 11.80
CA GLY A 194 -9.41 0.63 11.20
C GLY A 194 -9.51 1.04 9.74
N ASP A 195 -9.79 2.30 9.49
CA ASP A 195 -9.61 3.00 8.23
C ASP A 195 -8.83 4.30 8.45
N GLY A 196 -7.95 4.62 7.53
CA GLY A 196 -7.09 5.79 7.55
C GLY A 196 -6.02 5.73 6.48
N GLY A 197 -5.26 6.79 6.36
CA GLY A 197 -4.12 6.88 5.46
C GLY A 197 -3.37 8.19 5.66
N PHE A 198 -2.32 8.37 4.88
CA PHE A 198 -1.61 9.65 4.82
C PHE A 198 -0.81 9.78 3.53
N VAL A 199 -0.53 11.02 3.16
CA VAL A 199 0.42 11.38 2.10
C VAL A 199 1.71 11.84 2.73
N GLY A 200 2.85 11.39 2.24
CA GLY A 200 4.17 11.90 2.60
C GLY A 200 4.84 12.59 1.42
N CYS A 201 5.47 13.74 1.64
CA CYS A 201 6.24 14.43 0.62
C CYS A 201 7.30 15.37 1.23
N SER A 202 8.19 15.88 0.38
CA SER A 202 9.25 16.83 0.79
C SER A 202 9.24 18.13 -0.02
N ASP A 203 8.42 18.22 -1.07
CA ASP A 203 8.18 19.42 -1.86
C ASP A 203 7.04 20.26 -1.26
N GLU A 204 7.27 21.54 -1.03
CA GLU A 204 6.30 22.45 -0.40
C GLU A 204 5.06 22.68 -1.27
N THR A 205 5.25 22.79 -2.58
CA THR A 205 4.15 23.02 -3.52
C THR A 205 3.24 21.80 -3.59
N LEU A 206 3.81 20.60 -3.66
CA LEU A 206 3.06 19.34 -3.65
C LEU A 206 2.35 19.14 -2.31
N TYR A 207 2.99 19.51 -1.19
CA TYR A 207 2.37 19.48 0.13
C TYR A 207 1.14 20.39 0.20
N GLU A 208 1.28 21.66 -0.19
CA GLU A 208 0.14 22.60 -0.18
C GLU A 208 -1.01 22.10 -1.07
N ARG A 209 -0.71 21.52 -2.23
CA ARG A 209 -1.73 20.99 -3.13
C ARG A 209 -2.39 19.73 -2.58
N ALA A 210 -1.62 18.78 -2.04
CA ALA A 210 -2.17 17.57 -1.40
C ALA A 210 -3.04 17.94 -0.20
N PHE A 211 -2.58 18.89 0.62
CA PHE A 211 -3.36 19.42 1.75
C PHE A 211 -4.64 20.10 1.28
N GLY A 212 -4.56 21.00 0.28
CA GLY A 212 -5.73 21.66 -0.28
C GLY A 212 -6.76 20.67 -0.81
N PHE A 213 -6.31 19.63 -1.54
CA PHE A 213 -7.22 18.62 -2.08
C PHE A 213 -7.93 17.82 -0.97
N HIS A 214 -7.21 17.43 0.09
CA HIS A 214 -7.79 16.64 1.17
C HIS A 214 -8.71 17.47 2.10
N ASP A 215 -8.60 18.81 2.09
CA ASP A 215 -9.36 19.69 2.98
C ASP A 215 -10.00 20.87 2.24
N GLN A 216 -10.82 20.61 1.24
CA GLN A 216 -11.73 21.59 0.60
C GLN A 216 -11.03 22.85 0.08
N GLY A 217 -9.75 22.77 -0.26
CA GLY A 217 -8.93 23.88 -0.73
C GLY A 217 -8.32 24.73 0.40
N HIS A 218 -8.36 24.28 1.66
CA HIS A 218 -7.70 24.99 2.75
C HIS A 218 -6.17 24.87 2.69
N LYS A 219 -5.49 25.82 3.35
CA LYS A 219 -4.03 25.82 3.48
C LYS A 219 -3.56 24.97 4.69
N PRO A 220 -2.32 24.46 4.67
CA PRO A 220 -1.75 23.74 5.80
C PRO A 220 -1.75 24.55 7.11
N SER A 221 -1.51 25.86 7.01
CA SER A 221 -1.49 26.79 8.14
C SER A 221 -2.89 27.32 8.50
N ARG A 222 -3.93 26.50 8.32
CA ARG A 222 -5.30 26.90 8.60
C ARG A 222 -5.50 27.38 10.04
N MET A 223 -5.69 28.70 10.18
CA MET A 223 -6.04 29.34 11.44
C MET A 223 -7.18 30.33 11.21
N GLY A 224 -8.37 30.00 11.72
CA GLY A 224 -9.54 30.88 11.59
C GLY A 224 -10.08 30.95 10.15
N VAL A 225 -10.41 32.17 9.70
CA VAL A 225 -10.93 32.41 8.36
C VAL A 225 -9.78 32.79 7.41
N GLU A 226 -9.50 31.91 6.49
CA GLU A 226 -8.49 32.15 5.45
C GLU A 226 -9.10 32.87 4.24
N VAL A 227 -8.39 33.83 3.70
CA VAL A 227 -8.81 34.62 2.52
C VAL A 227 -7.72 34.54 1.44
N GLY A 228 -8.11 34.13 0.23
CA GLY A 228 -7.23 34.13 -0.95
C GLY A 228 -6.15 33.05 -0.98
N ASN A 229 -5.34 33.06 -2.04
CA ASN A 229 -4.16 32.20 -2.28
C ASN A 229 -4.38 30.70 -2.10
N ARG A 230 -5.52 30.16 -2.54
CA ARG A 230 -5.81 28.71 -2.54
C ARG A 230 -5.04 28.01 -3.66
N SER A 231 -4.46 26.84 -3.38
CA SER A 231 -3.69 26.10 -4.38
C SER A 231 -4.59 25.37 -5.38
N ILE A 232 -5.58 24.63 -4.89
CA ILE A 232 -6.54 23.85 -5.70
C ILE A 232 -7.89 23.73 -4.98
N VAL A 233 -8.92 23.34 -5.72
CA VAL A 233 -10.20 22.87 -5.16
C VAL A 233 -10.00 21.49 -4.55
N GLY A 234 -10.69 21.16 -3.47
CA GLY A 234 -10.61 19.85 -2.82
C GLY A 234 -11.93 19.43 -2.19
N ILE A 235 -11.89 18.26 -1.59
CA ILE A 235 -13.02 17.63 -0.89
C ILE A 235 -12.63 17.29 0.55
N ASN A 236 -13.57 16.84 1.37
CA ASN A 236 -13.28 16.42 2.75
C ASN A 236 -12.76 14.98 2.79
N MET A 237 -11.46 14.83 2.98
CA MET A 237 -10.77 13.55 3.20
C MET A 237 -10.02 13.55 4.54
N ARG A 238 -10.38 14.43 5.46
CA ARG A 238 -9.65 14.63 6.73
C ARG A 238 -9.74 13.42 7.66
N MET A 239 -8.64 13.13 8.33
CA MET A 239 -8.63 12.28 9.52
C MET A 239 -9.16 13.10 10.72
N ASN A 240 -9.94 12.48 11.61
CA ASN A 240 -10.40 13.09 12.86
C ASN A 240 -9.45 12.76 14.03
N GLU A 241 -9.61 13.43 15.18
CA GLU A 241 -8.74 13.24 16.34
C GLU A 241 -8.80 11.82 16.95
N LEU A 242 -9.93 11.10 16.87
CA LEU A 242 -10.01 9.71 17.36
C LEU A 242 -9.13 8.78 16.51
N SER A 243 -9.21 8.89 15.19
CA SER A 243 -8.34 8.13 14.29
C SER A 243 -6.87 8.56 14.43
N GLY A 244 -6.63 9.88 14.64
CA GLY A 244 -5.31 10.42 14.91
C GLY A 244 -4.67 9.87 16.19
N ALA A 245 -5.46 9.71 17.25
CA ALA A 245 -5.02 9.10 18.51
C ALA A 245 -4.54 7.66 18.32
N VAL A 246 -5.31 6.85 17.59
CA VAL A 246 -4.92 5.49 17.25
C VAL A 246 -3.68 5.48 16.36
N ALA A 247 -3.65 6.32 15.31
CA ALA A 247 -2.51 6.43 14.40
C ALA A 247 -1.22 6.76 15.15
N LEU A 248 -1.28 7.67 16.10
CA LEU A 248 -0.13 8.09 16.93
C LEU A 248 0.42 6.92 17.77
N ALA A 249 -0.44 6.18 18.47
CA ALA A 249 -0.03 5.02 19.25
C ALA A 249 0.58 3.93 18.35
N GLN A 250 -0.04 3.66 17.22
CA GLN A 250 0.43 2.66 16.24
C GLN A 250 1.76 3.07 15.59
N THR A 251 1.96 4.35 15.29
CA THR A 251 3.24 4.89 14.77
C THR A 251 4.40 4.55 15.68
N ARG A 252 4.22 4.75 16.98
CA ARG A 252 5.24 4.45 18.00
C ARG A 252 5.57 2.96 18.12
N LYS A 253 4.64 2.08 17.74
CA LYS A 253 4.84 0.61 17.70
C LYS A 253 5.49 0.11 16.41
N LEU A 254 5.46 0.89 15.32
CA LEU A 254 5.89 0.46 13.98
C LEU A 254 7.31 -0.16 13.97
N PRO A 255 8.35 0.40 14.59
CA PRO A 255 9.69 -0.21 14.56
C PRO A 255 9.72 -1.62 15.18
N THR A 256 9.01 -1.82 16.30
CA THR A 256 8.91 -3.12 16.98
C THR A 256 8.12 -4.13 16.14
N ILE A 257 7.01 -3.69 15.52
CA ILE A 257 6.21 -4.52 14.61
C ILE A 257 7.08 -5.04 13.45
N LEU A 258 7.78 -4.15 12.76
CA LEU A 258 8.63 -4.51 11.61
C LEU A 258 9.75 -5.47 12.01
N LYS A 259 10.44 -5.19 13.12
CA LYS A 259 11.49 -6.09 13.65
C LYS A 259 10.93 -7.49 13.91
N THR A 260 9.82 -7.59 14.64
CA THR A 260 9.19 -8.86 14.96
C THR A 260 8.77 -9.66 13.74
N LEU A 261 8.19 -8.98 12.73
CA LEU A 261 7.75 -9.62 11.49
C LEU A 261 8.93 -10.17 10.68
N ARG A 262 9.99 -9.37 10.54
CA ARG A 262 11.21 -9.80 9.83
C ARG A 262 11.85 -11.01 10.49
N GLU A 263 11.98 -11.02 11.83
CA GLU A 263 12.51 -12.16 12.59
C GLU A 263 11.66 -13.43 12.39
N LYS A 264 10.33 -13.32 12.49
CA LYS A 264 9.41 -14.45 12.29
C LYS A 264 9.42 -14.95 10.85
N LYS A 265 9.45 -14.04 9.88
CA LYS A 265 9.57 -14.41 8.47
C LYS A 265 10.88 -15.14 8.18
N ALA A 266 12.00 -14.65 8.72
CA ALA A 266 13.30 -15.30 8.55
C ALA A 266 13.31 -16.70 9.14
N LEU A 267 12.75 -16.89 10.35
CA LEU A 267 12.63 -18.20 10.98
C LEU A 267 11.77 -19.16 10.16
N LEU A 268 10.59 -18.73 9.71
CA LEU A 268 9.70 -19.55 8.88
C LEU A 268 10.37 -19.90 7.54
N LYS A 269 10.97 -18.91 6.87
CA LYS A 269 11.66 -19.08 5.59
C LYS A 269 12.82 -20.08 5.70
N SER A 270 13.64 -19.98 6.75
CA SER A 270 14.81 -20.87 6.95
C SER A 270 14.43 -22.35 7.02
N GLN A 271 13.25 -22.66 7.57
CA GLN A 271 12.76 -24.04 7.67
C GLN A 271 12.14 -24.58 6.38
N LEU A 272 11.82 -23.71 5.42
CA LEU A 272 11.22 -24.04 4.13
C LEU A 272 12.22 -24.00 2.96
N GLN A 273 13.48 -23.64 3.22
CA GLN A 273 14.52 -23.61 2.18
C GLN A 273 14.88 -24.99 1.65
N GLY A 274 15.20 -25.06 0.34
CA GLY A 274 15.70 -26.26 -0.31
C GLY A 274 14.66 -27.36 -0.53
N LEU A 275 13.37 -27.04 -0.42
CA LEU A 275 12.30 -27.96 -0.76
C LEU A 275 12.17 -28.10 -2.28
N PRO A 276 11.88 -29.32 -2.80
CA PRO A 276 11.78 -29.55 -4.24
C PRO A 276 10.56 -28.85 -4.84
N GLY A 277 10.71 -28.34 -6.06
CA GLY A 277 9.61 -27.77 -6.85
C GLY A 277 9.07 -26.43 -6.36
N VAL A 278 9.73 -25.78 -5.37
CA VAL A 278 9.29 -24.49 -4.82
C VAL A 278 10.46 -23.63 -4.37
N GLY A 279 10.40 -22.36 -4.69
CA GLY A 279 11.25 -21.29 -4.17
C GLY A 279 10.44 -20.22 -3.46
N PHE A 280 11.03 -19.05 -3.38
CA PHE A 280 10.40 -17.85 -2.80
C PHE A 280 10.43 -16.74 -3.81
N ARG A 281 9.44 -15.81 -3.73
CA ARG A 281 9.55 -14.56 -4.50
C ARG A 281 10.88 -13.86 -4.20
N THR A 282 11.38 -13.14 -5.18
CA THR A 282 12.53 -12.25 -4.97
C THR A 282 12.17 -11.13 -4.00
N VAL A 283 12.98 -10.94 -2.99
CA VAL A 283 12.91 -9.78 -2.08
C VAL A 283 13.94 -8.77 -2.53
N ASN A 284 13.49 -7.61 -2.97
CA ASN A 284 14.35 -6.58 -3.55
C ASN A 284 15.27 -5.90 -2.53
N ASP A 285 14.88 -5.92 -1.25
CA ASP A 285 15.67 -5.39 -0.15
C ASP A 285 15.25 -6.02 1.19
N GLU A 286 16.21 -6.31 2.07
CA GLU A 286 15.93 -6.84 3.42
C GLU A 286 15.13 -5.87 4.29
N GLY A 287 15.06 -4.59 3.90
CA GLY A 287 14.19 -3.57 4.49
C GLY A 287 12.70 -3.75 4.20
N GLU A 288 12.26 -4.87 3.61
CA GLU A 288 10.84 -5.18 3.45
C GLU A 288 10.08 -5.22 4.79
N CYS A 289 8.73 -5.13 4.76
CA CYS A 289 7.92 -5.19 5.99
C CYS A 289 7.89 -6.57 6.64
N GLY A 290 8.11 -7.65 5.90
CA GLY A 290 8.06 -9.02 6.43
C GLY A 290 6.64 -9.54 6.70
N THR A 291 5.61 -8.93 6.16
CA THR A 291 4.19 -9.25 6.45
C THR A 291 3.72 -10.58 5.88
N LEU A 292 4.32 -11.02 4.79
CA LEU A 292 3.97 -12.26 4.08
C LEU A 292 5.23 -12.97 3.59
N LEU A 293 5.19 -14.30 3.55
CA LEU A 293 6.15 -15.15 2.86
C LEU A 293 5.47 -15.72 1.62
N THR A 294 5.91 -15.35 0.43
CA THR A 294 5.34 -15.87 -0.81
C THR A 294 6.18 -17.04 -1.33
N LEU A 295 5.56 -18.19 -1.46
CA LEU A 295 6.09 -19.36 -2.14
C LEU A 295 5.88 -19.20 -3.64
N LEU A 296 6.90 -19.50 -4.43
CA LEU A 296 6.84 -19.52 -5.89
C LEU A 296 7.16 -20.94 -6.37
N PHE A 297 6.14 -21.64 -6.84
CA PHE A 297 6.26 -23.01 -7.33
C PHE A 297 6.83 -23.03 -8.74
N ASP A 298 7.55 -24.11 -9.10
CA ASP A 298 8.13 -24.29 -10.43
C ASP A 298 7.03 -24.39 -11.51
N THR A 299 5.86 -24.96 -11.16
CA THR A 299 4.72 -25.07 -12.07
C THR A 299 3.40 -24.72 -11.38
N LYS A 300 2.41 -24.30 -12.17
CA LYS A 300 1.05 -24.01 -11.68
C LYS A 300 0.33 -25.25 -11.16
N GLU A 301 0.65 -26.43 -11.69
CA GLU A 301 0.09 -27.71 -11.23
C GLU A 301 0.55 -28.03 -9.81
N LEU A 302 1.84 -27.79 -9.48
CA LEU A 302 2.36 -27.94 -8.12
C LEU A 302 1.71 -26.93 -7.16
N ALA A 303 1.58 -25.67 -7.58
CA ALA A 303 0.90 -24.64 -6.78
C ALA A 303 -0.55 -25.01 -6.49
N ALA A 304 -1.29 -25.51 -7.50
CA ALA A 304 -2.68 -25.93 -7.34
C ALA A 304 -2.83 -27.12 -6.38
N LYS A 305 -1.98 -28.15 -6.51
CA LYS A 305 -1.96 -29.29 -5.58
C LYS A 305 -1.62 -28.88 -4.15
N PHE A 306 -0.64 -27.99 -3.99
CA PHE A 306 -0.33 -27.43 -2.68
C PHE A 306 -1.53 -26.72 -2.08
N CYS A 307 -2.18 -25.84 -2.83
CA CYS A 307 -3.36 -25.09 -2.38
C CYS A 307 -4.51 -26.01 -1.95
N GLU A 308 -4.78 -27.08 -2.71
CA GLU A 308 -5.80 -28.08 -2.37
C GLU A 308 -5.51 -28.73 -1.02
N LYS A 309 -4.27 -29.21 -0.79
CA LYS A 309 -3.87 -29.85 0.45
C LYS A 309 -3.77 -28.89 1.64
N ALA A 310 -3.31 -27.65 1.41
CA ALA A 310 -3.13 -26.63 2.43
C ALA A 310 -4.42 -25.84 2.74
N GLY A 311 -5.50 -26.04 1.99
CA GLY A 311 -6.76 -25.30 2.18
C GLY A 311 -6.64 -23.80 1.88
N THR A 312 -5.81 -23.41 0.90
CA THR A 312 -5.55 -22.04 0.48
C THR A 312 -5.76 -21.85 -1.02
N SER A 313 -5.32 -20.74 -1.60
CA SER A 313 -5.44 -20.47 -3.03
C SER A 313 -4.18 -19.80 -3.58
N VAL A 314 -3.93 -19.97 -4.89
CA VAL A 314 -2.93 -19.18 -5.61
C VAL A 314 -3.34 -17.71 -5.64
N ILE A 315 -2.36 -16.82 -5.76
CA ILE A 315 -2.59 -15.36 -5.78
C ILE A 315 -3.46 -14.96 -6.98
N ALA A 316 -3.35 -15.64 -8.12
CA ALA A 316 -4.15 -15.37 -9.32
C ALA A 316 -5.68 -15.35 -9.06
N ARG A 317 -6.16 -15.98 -7.98
CA ARG A 317 -7.59 -15.99 -7.60
C ARG A 317 -8.03 -14.79 -6.75
N SER A 318 -7.12 -13.88 -6.40
CA SER A 318 -7.49 -12.70 -5.61
C SER A 318 -8.38 -11.75 -6.42
N GLY A 319 -9.62 -11.54 -5.95
CA GLY A 319 -10.60 -10.68 -6.62
C GLY A 319 -10.29 -9.19 -6.54
N TRP A 320 -9.46 -8.76 -5.58
CA TRP A 320 -9.18 -7.35 -5.30
C TRP A 320 -7.78 -6.89 -5.72
N HIS A 321 -6.90 -7.86 -6.07
CA HIS A 321 -5.47 -7.57 -6.28
C HIS A 321 -4.96 -7.96 -7.67
N VAL A 322 -5.74 -8.69 -8.46
CA VAL A 322 -5.33 -9.16 -9.78
C VAL A 322 -6.23 -8.57 -10.84
N TYR A 323 -5.65 -7.85 -11.80
CA TYR A 323 -6.40 -7.16 -12.86
C TYR A 323 -7.38 -8.07 -13.60
N ASN A 324 -7.04 -9.36 -13.83
CA ASN A 324 -7.91 -10.34 -14.47
C ASN A 324 -9.29 -10.54 -13.78
N ASN A 325 -9.37 -10.22 -12.50
CA ASN A 325 -10.56 -10.39 -11.68
C ASN A 325 -11.28 -9.06 -11.40
N MET A 326 -10.79 -7.95 -11.95
CA MET A 326 -11.37 -6.61 -11.79
C MET A 326 -12.30 -6.28 -12.96
N GLU A 327 -13.49 -6.88 -13.00
CA GLU A 327 -14.46 -6.69 -14.10
C GLU A 327 -14.73 -5.22 -14.42
N GLN A 328 -14.82 -4.35 -13.40
CA GLN A 328 -15.08 -2.93 -13.57
C GLN A 328 -13.94 -2.21 -14.30
N ILE A 329 -12.73 -2.75 -14.28
CA ILE A 329 -11.59 -2.23 -15.05
C ILE A 329 -11.60 -2.81 -16.47
N LEU A 330 -11.76 -4.13 -16.58
CA LEU A 330 -11.77 -4.82 -17.87
C LEU A 330 -12.91 -4.34 -18.79
N ASP A 331 -14.10 -4.17 -18.23
CA ASP A 331 -15.31 -3.74 -18.94
C ASP A 331 -15.47 -2.21 -18.97
N LYS A 332 -14.49 -1.44 -18.46
CA LYS A 332 -14.51 0.03 -18.35
C LYS A 332 -15.80 0.58 -17.74
N LYS A 333 -16.28 -0.06 -16.65
CA LYS A 333 -17.52 0.34 -15.96
C LYS A 333 -17.30 1.64 -15.17
N THR A 334 -17.82 2.73 -15.69
CA THR A 334 -17.80 4.06 -15.07
C THR A 334 -19.22 4.56 -14.83
N TRP A 335 -19.38 5.66 -14.06
CA TRP A 335 -20.71 6.23 -13.75
C TRP A 335 -21.33 7.00 -14.93
N THR A 336 -20.62 7.20 -16.02
CA THR A 336 -21.11 7.85 -17.26
C THR A 336 -20.30 7.36 -18.46
N ASP A 337 -20.95 7.16 -19.59
CA ASP A 337 -20.29 6.77 -20.83
C ASP A 337 -19.38 7.88 -21.39
N ALA A 338 -19.58 9.13 -20.95
CA ALA A 338 -18.70 10.26 -21.31
C ALA A 338 -17.38 10.31 -20.52
N HIS A 339 -17.15 9.37 -19.60
CA HIS A 339 -15.92 9.33 -18.81
C HIS A 339 -14.70 9.04 -19.69
N PRO A 340 -13.54 9.73 -19.52
CA PRO A 340 -12.35 9.55 -20.37
C PRO A 340 -11.87 8.11 -20.44
N PHE A 341 -11.87 7.39 -19.32
CA PHE A 341 -11.51 5.97 -19.29
C PHE A 341 -12.46 5.09 -20.11
N HIS A 342 -13.76 5.38 -20.11
CA HIS A 342 -14.74 4.66 -20.92
C HIS A 342 -14.53 4.95 -22.42
N GLN A 343 -14.20 6.19 -22.77
CA GLN A 343 -13.99 6.68 -24.14
C GLN A 343 -12.61 6.34 -24.72
N ASP A 344 -11.62 6.01 -23.89
CA ASP A 344 -10.26 5.72 -24.35
C ASP A 344 -10.24 4.46 -25.24
N GLU A 345 -9.44 4.49 -26.30
CA GLU A 345 -9.34 3.38 -27.27
C GLU A 345 -8.58 2.16 -26.73
N ARG A 346 -7.85 2.29 -25.60
CA ARG A 346 -7.08 1.22 -24.99
C ARG A 346 -8.01 0.07 -24.57
N THR A 347 -7.64 -1.14 -24.96
CA THR A 347 -8.38 -2.36 -24.57
C THR A 347 -7.81 -2.93 -23.29
N TYR A 348 -8.70 -3.31 -22.36
CA TYR A 348 -8.37 -4.08 -21.18
C TYR A 348 -9.03 -5.46 -21.33
N ALA A 349 -8.20 -6.50 -21.26
CA ALA A 349 -8.68 -7.86 -21.45
C ALA A 349 -8.00 -8.80 -20.45
N LYS A 350 -8.67 -9.91 -20.16
CA LYS A 350 -8.04 -11.02 -19.43
C LYS A 350 -6.81 -11.49 -20.17
N HIS A 351 -5.78 -11.85 -19.43
CA HIS A 351 -4.52 -12.39 -19.94
C HIS A 351 -3.71 -11.44 -20.85
N MET A 352 -3.93 -10.13 -20.71
CA MET A 352 -3.14 -9.13 -21.43
C MET A 352 -1.72 -8.95 -20.86
N LEU A 353 -1.45 -9.45 -19.67
CA LEU A 353 -0.15 -9.41 -18.99
C LEU A 353 0.35 -10.84 -18.73
N PRO A 354 0.92 -11.53 -19.74
CA PRO A 354 1.22 -12.95 -19.66
C PRO A 354 2.30 -13.33 -18.64
N VAL A 355 3.27 -12.44 -18.36
CA VAL A 355 4.30 -12.67 -17.34
C VAL A 355 3.69 -12.59 -15.95
N THR A 356 2.88 -11.56 -15.72
CA THR A 356 2.11 -11.39 -14.48
C THR A 356 1.22 -12.60 -14.19
N ASP A 357 0.49 -13.06 -15.20
CA ASP A 357 -0.42 -14.18 -15.06
C ASP A 357 0.31 -15.50 -14.69
N ASP A 358 1.41 -15.81 -15.39
CA ASP A 358 2.21 -16.99 -15.09
C ASP A 358 2.75 -16.97 -13.66
N ILE A 359 3.32 -15.84 -13.22
CA ILE A 359 3.87 -15.69 -11.88
C ILE A 359 2.76 -15.89 -10.83
N LEU A 360 1.60 -15.24 -11.01
CA LEU A 360 0.53 -15.29 -10.03
C LEU A 360 -0.18 -16.65 -9.95
N GLU A 361 -0.21 -17.42 -11.03
CA GLU A 361 -0.69 -18.80 -11.04
C GLU A 361 0.22 -19.76 -10.26
N ARG A 362 1.51 -19.42 -10.10
CA ARG A 362 2.51 -20.22 -9.38
C ARG A 362 2.80 -19.69 -7.97
N ALA A 363 2.27 -18.54 -7.62
CA ALA A 363 2.53 -17.86 -6.35
C ALA A 363 1.47 -18.16 -5.29
N VAL A 364 1.92 -18.46 -4.06
CA VAL A 364 1.05 -18.71 -2.89
C VAL A 364 1.56 -17.94 -1.70
N ASN A 365 0.69 -17.16 -1.06
CA ASN A 365 1.02 -16.40 0.13
C ASN A 365 0.86 -17.23 1.40
N ILE A 366 1.87 -17.17 2.26
CA ILE A 366 1.83 -17.66 3.64
C ILE A 366 1.84 -16.44 4.56
N SER A 367 0.87 -16.35 5.46
CA SER A 367 0.82 -15.26 6.44
C SER A 367 2.03 -15.28 7.36
N VAL A 368 2.58 -14.09 7.63
CA VAL A 368 3.52 -13.85 8.74
C VAL A 368 2.91 -12.82 9.70
N GLY A 369 2.19 -11.85 9.16
CA GLY A 369 1.52 -10.81 9.93
C GLY A 369 0.17 -10.40 9.36
N VAL A 370 -0.11 -10.69 8.08
CA VAL A 370 -1.38 -10.35 7.43
C VAL A 370 -2.18 -11.63 7.20
N VAL A 371 -3.29 -11.78 7.91
CA VAL A 371 -4.23 -12.89 7.74
C VAL A 371 -5.39 -12.39 6.88
N ASP A 372 -5.32 -12.67 5.59
CA ASP A 372 -6.32 -12.26 4.60
C ASP A 372 -6.52 -13.38 3.55
N LYS A 373 -7.69 -14.01 3.58
CA LYS A 373 -8.06 -15.04 2.60
C LYS A 373 -8.17 -14.48 1.18
N GLY A 374 -8.51 -13.21 1.03
CA GLY A 374 -8.59 -12.53 -0.27
C GLY A 374 -7.22 -12.36 -0.94
N LEU A 375 -6.14 -12.38 -0.17
CA LEU A 375 -4.75 -12.41 -0.65
C LEU A 375 -4.18 -13.84 -0.78
N GLY A 376 -4.98 -14.89 -0.55
CA GLY A 376 -4.49 -16.25 -0.43
C GLY A 376 -3.70 -16.49 0.87
N ALA A 377 -3.69 -15.55 1.81
CA ALA A 377 -2.94 -15.60 3.07
C ALA A 377 -3.81 -16.09 4.25
N GLY A 378 -4.61 -17.13 4.03
CA GLY A 378 -5.42 -17.76 5.08
C GLY A 378 -4.65 -18.77 5.94
N THR A 379 -3.48 -19.19 5.48
CA THR A 379 -2.58 -20.16 6.13
C THR A 379 -1.29 -19.47 6.54
N GLY A 380 -0.73 -19.85 7.70
CA GLY A 380 0.53 -19.31 8.20
C GLY A 380 0.46 -18.92 9.66
N ILE A 381 1.19 -17.88 10.01
CA ILE A 381 1.37 -17.35 11.37
C ILE A 381 0.88 -15.91 11.45
N ASN A 382 0.92 -15.32 12.64
CA ASN A 382 0.70 -13.89 12.86
C ASN A 382 1.79 -13.31 13.78
N ILE A 383 1.74 -12.00 14.04
CA ILE A 383 2.78 -11.30 14.81
C ILE A 383 2.89 -11.83 16.26
N ASN A 384 1.84 -12.43 16.83
CA ASN A 384 1.84 -12.97 18.20
C ASN A 384 2.23 -14.46 18.25
N SER A 385 2.41 -15.14 17.11
CA SER A 385 2.75 -16.56 17.08
C SER A 385 4.06 -16.86 17.80
N THR A 386 4.08 -17.92 18.60
CA THR A 386 5.28 -18.41 19.29
C THR A 386 6.24 -19.12 18.34
N VAL A 387 7.47 -19.37 18.79
CA VAL A 387 8.45 -20.17 18.02
C VAL A 387 7.93 -21.58 17.75
N ASP A 388 7.25 -22.20 18.71
CA ASP A 388 6.70 -23.55 18.55
C ASP A 388 5.58 -23.58 17.51
N GLU A 389 4.69 -22.56 17.49
CA GLU A 389 3.67 -22.42 16.46
C GLU A 389 4.28 -22.20 15.06
N ILE A 390 5.36 -21.43 14.96
CA ILE A 390 6.09 -21.23 13.69
C ILE A 390 6.68 -22.57 13.22
N ASN A 391 7.32 -23.32 14.12
CA ASN A 391 7.90 -24.63 13.82
C ASN A 391 6.82 -25.62 13.36
N GLN A 392 5.66 -25.64 14.00
CA GLN A 392 4.54 -26.51 13.62
C GLN A 392 3.98 -26.16 12.24
N VAL A 393 3.80 -24.87 11.95
CA VAL A 393 3.33 -24.41 10.63
C VAL A 393 4.36 -24.77 9.55
N ALA A 394 5.64 -24.57 9.81
CA ALA A 394 6.70 -24.94 8.87
C ALA A 394 6.72 -26.45 8.59
N ALA A 395 6.58 -27.28 9.66
CA ALA A 395 6.54 -28.73 9.51
C ALA A 395 5.36 -29.19 8.63
N ASN A 396 4.18 -28.63 8.87
CA ASN A 396 2.99 -28.93 8.06
C ASN A 396 3.18 -28.55 6.57
N ILE A 397 3.71 -27.35 6.31
CA ILE A 397 3.98 -26.89 4.94
C ILE A 397 5.01 -27.80 4.25
N ARG A 398 6.08 -28.19 4.99
CA ARG A 398 7.09 -29.14 4.46
C ARG A 398 6.48 -30.49 4.11
N GLU A 399 5.68 -31.07 5.01
CA GLU A 399 5.00 -32.34 4.77
C GLU A 399 4.14 -32.30 3.51
N ILE A 400 3.35 -31.22 3.36
CA ILE A 400 2.53 -31.04 2.16
C ILE A 400 3.42 -30.98 0.91
N ILE A 401 4.47 -30.14 0.89
CA ILE A 401 5.35 -29.99 -0.29
C ILE A 401 6.04 -31.29 -0.65
N LEU A 402 6.56 -32.03 0.34
CA LEU A 402 7.25 -33.30 0.11
C LEU A 402 6.30 -34.42 -0.37
N SER A 403 4.99 -34.23 -0.26
CA SER A 403 3.96 -35.17 -0.70
C SER A 403 3.34 -34.81 -2.06
N LEU A 404 3.80 -33.73 -2.73
CA LEU A 404 3.33 -33.33 -4.05
C LEU A 404 3.91 -34.20 -5.16
#